data_6d89542b801da8616903943aa2153e91
#
_entry.id   6d89542b801da8616903943aa2153e91
#
_cell.length_a   1.000
_cell.length_b   1.000
_cell.length_c   1.000
_cell.angle_alpha   90.00
_cell.angle_beta   90.00
_cell.angle_gamma   90.00
#
_symmetry.space_group_name_H-M   'P 1'
#
loop_
_entity.id
_entity.type
_entity.pdbx_description
1 polymer ?
#
loop_
_entity_poly.entity_id
_entity_poly.type
_entity_poly.pdbx_seq_one_letter_code
_entity_poly.pdbx_strand_id
1 'polypeptide(L)'
;MQKLLENEEPVTLSGGDPLQQPHDELLALLKGLKAHNVNVWCFTGYTFEQLLTNAQHKELLGYIDVLVDSPFVLAQRDTTLRFRGSTNQRILDVKASLAASRPVLTPYQESPIL
;
A
#
# COMPACT_ATOMS: atom_id res chain seq x y z
N MET A 1 8.00 -23.04 -6.77
CA MET A 1 7.95 -21.90 -7.21
C MET A 1 6.68 -21.46 -7.67
N GLN A 2 6.20 -22.08 -8.63
CA GLN A 2 4.94 -21.81 -9.10
C GLN A 2 3.93 -21.78 -8.01
N LYS A 3 4.10 -22.67 -7.08
CA LYS A 3 3.22 -22.78 -5.99
C LYS A 3 3.11 -21.52 -5.17
N LEU A 4 4.22 -20.86 -4.93
CA LEU A 4 4.21 -19.62 -4.22
C LEU A 4 3.40 -18.59 -4.93
N LEU A 5 3.53 -18.54 -6.25
CA LEU A 5 2.79 -17.58 -7.03
C LEU A 5 1.32 -17.91 -7.03
N GLU A 6 0.99 -19.17 -7.02
CA GLU A 6 -0.39 -19.58 -7.00
C GLU A 6 -1.07 -19.23 -5.69
N ASN A 7 -0.34 -19.36 -4.61
CA ASN A 7 -0.89 -19.01 -3.32
C ASN A 7 -1.10 -17.53 -3.23
N GLU A 8 -0.31 -16.79 -4.02
CA GLU A 8 -0.51 -15.37 -4.12
C GLU A 8 -0.55 -14.63 -2.80
N GLU A 9 0.33 -15.04 -1.92
CA GLU A 9 0.44 -14.28 -0.72
C GLU A 9 0.97 -12.92 -1.05
N PRO A 10 0.33 -11.87 -0.61
CA PRO A 10 0.79 -10.53 -0.95
C PRO A 10 2.11 -10.24 -0.26
N VAL A 11 2.93 -9.45 -0.93
CA VAL A 11 4.14 -8.92 -0.34
C VAL A 11 3.77 -7.59 0.31
N THR A 12 4.14 -7.43 1.58
CA THR A 12 3.85 -6.22 2.32
C THR A 12 5.14 -5.45 2.56
N LEU A 13 5.16 -4.21 2.11
CA LEU A 13 6.27 -3.31 2.34
C LEU A 13 5.96 -2.48 3.57
N SER A 14 6.77 -2.64 4.60
CA SER A 14 6.56 -1.93 5.86
C SER A 14 7.88 -1.82 6.60
N GLY A 15 7.85 -1.30 7.85
CA GLY A 15 9.07 -1.14 8.63
C GLY A 15 9.82 0.09 8.15
N GLY A 16 9.83 1.17 8.90
CA GLY A 16 10.25 2.44 8.38
C GLY A 16 9.30 2.78 7.24
N ASP A 17 9.40 3.92 6.63
CA ASP A 17 8.50 4.21 5.51
C ASP A 17 9.15 3.71 4.22
N PRO A 18 8.55 2.69 3.56
CA PRO A 18 9.14 2.14 2.33
C PRO A 18 9.34 3.20 1.25
N LEU A 19 8.47 4.21 1.20
CA LEU A 19 8.55 5.22 0.15
C LEU A 19 9.67 6.21 0.40
N GLN A 20 10.37 6.12 1.53
CA GLN A 20 11.55 6.92 1.80
C GLN A 20 12.84 6.20 1.41
N GLN A 21 12.74 4.96 0.92
CA GLN A 21 13.91 4.25 0.42
C GLN A 21 14.38 4.89 -0.87
N PRO A 22 15.65 4.66 -1.26
CA PRO A 22 16.14 5.20 -2.53
C PRO A 22 15.21 4.81 -3.68
N HIS A 23 14.83 5.80 -4.46
CA HIS A 23 13.81 5.62 -5.50
C HIS A 23 14.16 4.50 -6.48
N ASP A 24 15.41 4.50 -6.96
CA ASP A 24 15.80 3.53 -7.99
C ASP A 24 15.77 2.10 -7.45
N GLU A 25 16.18 1.92 -6.20
CA GLU A 25 16.20 0.59 -5.61
C GLU A 25 14.79 0.08 -5.38
N LEU A 26 13.93 0.95 -4.87
CA LEU A 26 12.56 0.57 -4.61
C LEU A 26 11.83 0.29 -5.92
N LEU A 27 12.07 1.12 -6.92
CA LEU A 27 11.43 0.93 -8.23
C LEU A 27 11.83 -0.41 -8.84
N ALA A 28 13.12 -0.77 -8.74
CA ALA A 28 13.59 -2.05 -9.28
C ALA A 28 12.91 -3.21 -8.57
N LEU A 29 12.78 -3.13 -7.25
CA LEU A 29 12.10 -4.17 -6.48
C LEU A 29 10.65 -4.31 -6.92
N LEU A 30 9.94 -3.19 -7.02
CA LEU A 30 8.53 -3.21 -7.39
C LEU A 30 8.32 -3.75 -8.79
N LYS A 31 9.18 -3.37 -9.73
CA LYS A 31 9.08 -3.90 -11.08
C LYS A 31 9.28 -5.40 -11.11
N GLY A 32 10.23 -5.89 -10.31
CA GLY A 32 10.47 -7.33 -10.21
C GLY A 32 9.27 -8.06 -9.65
N LEU A 33 8.65 -7.51 -8.61
CA LEU A 33 7.48 -8.12 -8.01
C LEU A 33 6.31 -8.17 -8.99
N LYS A 34 6.11 -7.08 -9.74
CA LYS A 34 5.00 -7.05 -10.70
C LYS A 34 5.26 -7.97 -11.88
N ALA A 35 6.52 -8.18 -12.25
CA ALA A 35 6.86 -9.11 -13.32
C ALA A 35 6.44 -10.53 -12.95
N HIS A 36 6.34 -10.83 -11.66
CA HIS A 36 5.91 -12.13 -11.18
C HIS A 36 4.45 -12.12 -10.74
N ASN A 37 3.71 -11.07 -11.06
CA ASN A 37 2.29 -10.95 -10.72
C ASN A 37 2.03 -11.02 -9.21
N VAL A 38 2.93 -10.46 -8.42
CA VAL A 38 2.78 -10.45 -6.98
C VAL A 38 1.88 -9.30 -6.57
N ASN A 39 0.97 -9.55 -5.66
CA ASN A 39 0.09 -8.52 -5.11
C ASN A 39 0.90 -7.75 -4.05
N VAL A 40 1.08 -6.46 -4.27
CA VAL A 40 1.95 -5.64 -3.42
C VAL A 40 1.13 -4.70 -2.56
N TRP A 41 1.30 -4.82 -1.24
CA TRP A 41 0.71 -3.92 -0.26
C TRP A 41 1.82 -3.02 0.30
N CYS A 42 1.55 -1.74 0.42
CA CYS A 42 2.54 -0.80 0.94
C CYS A 42 1.92 0.01 2.07
N PHE A 43 2.58 0.01 3.23
CA PHE A 43 2.18 0.82 4.37
C PHE A 43 3.06 2.06 4.38
N THR A 44 2.45 3.23 4.42
CA THR A 44 3.20 4.48 4.41
C THR A 44 2.56 5.48 5.36
N GLY A 45 3.36 6.41 5.88
CA GLY A 45 2.87 7.51 6.69
C GLY A 45 2.38 8.68 5.86
N TYR A 46 2.61 8.66 4.53
CA TYR A 46 2.09 9.70 3.66
C TYR A 46 0.62 9.45 3.35
N THR A 47 -0.10 10.48 2.93
CA THR A 47 -1.44 10.28 2.38
C THR A 47 -1.34 10.09 0.88
N PHE A 48 -2.34 9.48 0.29
CA PHE A 48 -2.39 9.29 -1.15
C PHE A 48 -2.26 10.64 -1.86
N GLU A 49 -2.94 11.65 -1.34
CA GLU A 49 -2.92 12.99 -1.92
C GLU A 49 -1.51 13.57 -1.91
N GLN A 50 -0.77 13.36 -0.83
CA GLN A 50 0.61 13.82 -0.75
C GLN A 50 1.50 13.11 -1.77
N LEU A 51 1.27 11.82 -1.96
CA LEU A 51 2.07 11.05 -2.90
C LEU A 51 1.85 11.50 -4.33
N LEU A 52 0.64 11.94 -4.66
CA LEU A 52 0.36 12.40 -6.02
C LEU A 52 1.11 13.68 -6.37
N THR A 53 1.54 14.45 -5.37
CA THR A 53 2.25 15.69 -5.64
C THR A 53 3.74 15.49 -5.91
N ASN A 54 4.24 14.26 -5.76
CA ASN A 54 5.65 13.94 -5.98
C ASN A 54 5.75 12.97 -7.15
N ALA A 55 6.43 13.39 -8.22
CA ALA A 55 6.49 12.57 -9.43
C ALA A 55 7.10 11.20 -9.19
N GLN A 56 8.13 11.12 -8.33
CA GLN A 56 8.76 9.84 -8.05
C GLN A 56 7.85 8.91 -7.26
N HIS A 57 7.14 9.45 -6.25
CA HIS A 57 6.20 8.64 -5.48
C HIS A 57 5.04 8.20 -6.37
N LYS A 58 4.57 9.09 -7.23
CA LYS A 58 3.46 8.76 -8.12
C LYS A 58 3.86 7.62 -9.05
N GLU A 59 5.09 7.62 -9.52
CA GLU A 59 5.58 6.54 -10.36
C GLU A 59 5.54 5.21 -9.61
N LEU A 60 5.99 5.22 -8.35
CA LEU A 60 6.01 3.99 -7.55
C LEU A 60 4.61 3.45 -7.31
N LEU A 61 3.63 4.33 -7.17
CA LEU A 61 2.24 3.89 -6.96
C LEU A 61 1.76 3.00 -8.08
N GLY A 62 2.26 3.20 -9.30
CA GLY A 62 1.85 2.38 -10.42
C GLY A 62 2.20 0.91 -10.27
N TYR A 63 3.07 0.57 -9.32
CA TYR A 63 3.50 -0.80 -9.07
C TYR A 63 2.99 -1.34 -7.74
N ILE A 64 2.12 -0.60 -7.06
CA ILE A 64 1.56 -1.00 -5.78
C ILE A 64 0.08 -1.28 -5.97
N ASP A 65 -0.41 -2.38 -5.42
CA ASP A 65 -1.81 -2.75 -5.59
C ASP A 65 -2.70 -2.18 -4.49
N VAL A 66 -2.22 -2.23 -3.25
CA VAL A 66 -2.98 -1.74 -2.11
C VAL A 66 -2.08 -0.84 -1.28
N LEU A 67 -2.56 0.35 -0.96
CA LEU A 67 -1.82 1.31 -0.16
C LEU A 67 -2.57 1.53 1.16
N VAL A 68 -1.90 1.24 2.28
CA VAL A 68 -2.45 1.61 3.58
C VAL A 68 -1.77 2.94 3.91
N ASP A 69 -2.51 4.03 3.77
CA ASP A 69 -1.94 5.36 3.85
C ASP A 69 -2.26 6.05 5.16
N SER A 70 -1.61 7.19 5.36
CA SER A 70 -1.75 8.04 6.53
C SER A 70 -0.96 7.50 7.71
N PRO A 71 -0.43 8.41 8.56
CA PRO A 71 0.39 7.97 9.68
C PRO A 71 -0.43 7.24 10.74
N PHE A 72 0.23 6.31 11.43
CA PHE A 72 -0.41 5.67 12.57
C PHE A 72 -0.61 6.73 13.66
N VAL A 73 -1.82 6.82 14.18
CA VAL A 73 -2.14 7.76 15.24
C VAL A 73 -2.52 6.96 16.48
N LEU A 74 -1.69 7.04 17.52
CA LEU A 74 -1.88 6.23 18.72
C LEU A 74 -3.26 6.46 19.34
N ALA A 75 -3.73 7.70 19.36
CA ALA A 75 -5.03 8.02 19.93
C ALA A 75 -6.18 7.36 19.19
N GLN A 76 -5.96 6.92 17.96
CA GLN A 76 -6.96 6.25 17.15
C GLN A 76 -6.65 4.78 16.94
N ARG A 77 -5.72 4.25 17.73
CA ARG A 77 -5.36 2.85 17.63
C ARG A 77 -6.57 1.97 17.92
N ASP A 78 -6.72 0.92 17.11
CA ASP A 78 -7.83 -0.01 17.29
C ASP A 78 -7.32 -1.39 16.91
N THR A 79 -7.14 -2.24 17.90
CA THR A 79 -6.57 -3.58 17.69
C THR A 79 -7.57 -4.53 17.04
N THR A 80 -8.81 -4.10 16.84
CA THR A 80 -9.79 -4.94 16.15
C THR A 80 -9.71 -4.74 14.64
N LEU A 81 -8.93 -3.75 14.17
CA LEU A 81 -8.76 -3.53 12.74
C LEU A 81 -7.85 -4.59 12.16
N ARG A 82 -8.21 -5.09 10.99
CA ARG A 82 -7.51 -6.23 10.43
C ARG A 82 -6.27 -5.83 9.64
N PHE A 83 -6.35 -4.78 8.85
CA PHE A 83 -5.28 -4.42 7.93
C PHE A 83 -4.67 -3.06 8.18
N ARG A 84 -5.01 -2.41 9.28
CA ARG A 84 -4.47 -1.08 9.60
C ARG A 84 -4.40 -0.95 11.12
N GLY A 85 -3.54 -0.05 11.57
CA GLY A 85 -3.28 0.09 13.00
C GLY A 85 -4.13 1.12 13.69
N SER A 86 -4.62 2.13 12.98
CA SER A 86 -5.44 3.19 13.55
C SER A 86 -6.58 3.53 12.62
N THR A 87 -7.65 4.11 13.18
CA THR A 87 -8.87 4.31 12.43
C THR A 87 -8.74 5.34 11.33
N ASN A 88 -7.75 6.23 11.41
CA ASN A 88 -7.53 7.25 10.38
C ASN A 88 -6.88 6.68 9.12
N GLN A 89 -6.27 5.50 9.20
CA GLN A 89 -5.57 4.93 8.06
C GLN A 89 -6.58 4.35 7.07
N ARG A 90 -6.28 4.51 5.79
CA ARG A 90 -7.16 4.07 4.72
C ARG A 90 -6.50 2.94 3.95
N ILE A 91 -7.29 1.96 3.55
CA ILE A 91 -6.81 0.84 2.75
C ILE A 91 -7.31 1.09 1.33
N LEU A 92 -6.43 1.57 0.46
CA LEU A 92 -6.80 2.07 -0.84
C LEU A 92 -6.51 1.08 -1.95
N ASP A 93 -7.42 1.02 -2.92
CA ASP A 93 -7.18 0.32 -4.18
C ASP A 93 -6.41 1.30 -5.06
N VAL A 94 -5.12 1.05 -5.24
CA VAL A 94 -4.24 2.03 -5.91
C VAL A 94 -4.64 2.23 -7.35
N LYS A 95 -4.93 1.15 -8.07
CA LYS A 95 -5.27 1.27 -9.48
C LYS A 95 -6.53 2.11 -9.67
N ALA A 96 -7.56 1.82 -8.87
CA ALA A 96 -8.80 2.58 -8.94
C ALA A 96 -8.59 4.01 -8.50
N SER A 97 -7.74 4.22 -7.49
CA SER A 97 -7.46 5.56 -6.97
C SER A 97 -6.74 6.41 -8.01
N LEU A 98 -5.78 5.81 -8.71
CA LEU A 98 -5.05 6.54 -9.75
C LEU A 98 -5.99 6.89 -10.91
N ALA A 99 -6.85 5.96 -11.29
CA ALA A 99 -7.79 6.19 -12.39
C ALA A 99 -8.78 7.29 -12.03
N ALA A 100 -9.18 7.38 -10.76
CA ALA A 100 -10.15 8.38 -10.32
C ALA A 100 -9.49 9.67 -9.88
N SER A 101 -8.17 9.69 -9.71
CA SER A 101 -7.41 10.81 -9.18
C SER A 101 -7.88 11.19 -7.78
N ARG A 102 -8.36 10.22 -7.02
CA ARG A 102 -8.80 10.41 -5.64
C ARG A 102 -8.74 9.07 -4.91
N PRO A 103 -8.71 9.09 -3.57
CA PRO A 103 -8.66 7.84 -2.81
C PRO A 103 -9.92 7.00 -3.06
N VAL A 104 -9.71 5.73 -3.36
CA VAL A 104 -10.80 4.77 -3.51
C VAL A 104 -10.54 3.63 -2.54
N LEU A 105 -11.45 3.45 -1.59
CA LEU A 105 -11.27 2.45 -0.54
C LEU A 105 -11.50 1.05 -1.08
N THR A 106 -10.75 0.10 -0.52
CA THR A 106 -10.99 -1.31 -0.81
C THR A 106 -12.07 -1.85 0.10
N PRO A 107 -12.62 -3.04 -0.19
CA PRO A 107 -13.54 -3.70 0.74
C PRO A 107 -12.89 -4.02 2.08
N TYR A 108 -11.57 -4.11 2.12
CA TYR A 108 -10.85 -4.43 3.36
C TYR A 108 -10.96 -3.33 4.41
N GLN A 109 -11.34 -2.12 4.00
CA GLN A 109 -11.43 -0.99 4.91
C GLN A 109 -12.41 -1.29 6.05
N GLU A 110 -13.46 -2.02 5.76
CA GLU A 110 -14.52 -2.30 6.73
C GLU A 110 -14.43 -3.68 7.34
N SER A 111 -13.34 -4.40 7.12
CA SER A 111 -13.24 -5.78 7.59
C SER A 111 -12.62 -5.83 8.98
N PRO A 112 -13.36 -6.17 10.02
CA PRO A 112 -12.78 -6.31 11.34
C PRO A 112 -12.11 -7.68 11.48
N ILE A 113 -11.30 -7.81 12.52
CA ILE A 113 -10.73 -9.10 12.88
C ILE A 113 -11.79 -9.85 13.63
N LEU A 114 -12.04 -11.06 13.25
CA LEU A 114 -13.02 -11.88 13.99
C LEU A 114 -12.43 -13.22 14.36
#